data_39e2e0670c804ccb6b9ca1edd60175fe
#
_entry.id   39e2e0670c804ccb6b9ca1edd60175fe
#
_cell.length_a   1.000
_cell.length_b   1.000
_cell.length_c   1.000
_cell.angle_alpha   90.00
_cell.angle_beta   90.00
_cell.angle_gamma   90.00
#
_symmetry.space_group_name_H-M   'P 1'
#
loop_
_entity.id
_entity.type
_entity.pdbx_description
1 polymer ?
#
loop_
_entity_poly.entity_id
_entity_poly.type
_entity_poly.pdbx_seq_one_letter_code
_entity_poly.pdbx_strand_id
1 'polypeptide(L)'
;MANTIGAIIGVLLIGAAIPIAGPMQRGSVQTGRLDPRIGAAAPQRYHSVRDAKDWENPYLVIRAGGIEVIVNRLPSGLKSRKTVAAADLEQTLIRLPVTAWPYGRVVAVQENSIRVPDRDDKPITENLKAALAVLKKLDIAADRWPS
;
A
#
# COMPACT_ATOMS: atom_id res chain seq x y z
N MET A 1 -17.03 -62.52 56.90
CA MET A 1 -17.03 -62.32 55.41
C MET A 1 -17.13 -60.87 55.12
N ALA A 2 -16.03 -60.26 54.87
CA ALA A 2 -15.98 -58.77 54.65
C ALA A 2 -15.87 -58.48 53.17
N ASN A 3 -16.80 -57.73 52.65
CA ASN A 3 -16.73 -57.16 51.32
C ASN A 3 -16.27 -55.72 51.45
N THR A 4 -15.08 -55.47 51.02
CA THR A 4 -14.50 -54.16 50.95
C THR A 4 -14.88 -53.55 49.59
N ILE A 5 -15.73 -52.52 49.59
CA ILE A 5 -16.07 -51.76 48.42
C ILE A 5 -15.06 -50.62 48.31
N GLY A 6 -14.17 -50.73 47.33
CA GLY A 6 -13.24 -49.66 46.97
C GLY A 6 -13.96 -48.55 46.23
N ALA A 7 -14.04 -47.39 46.83
CA ALA A 7 -14.51 -46.18 46.17
C ALA A 7 -13.38 -45.59 45.32
N ILE A 8 -13.55 -45.60 44.01
CA ILE A 8 -12.67 -44.89 43.07
C ILE A 8 -13.13 -43.44 43.02
N ILE A 9 -12.38 -42.56 43.63
CA ILE A 9 -12.59 -41.10 43.47
C ILE A 9 -11.94 -40.67 42.15
N GLY A 10 -12.77 -40.52 41.18
CA GLY A 10 -12.34 -39.89 39.92
C GLY A 10 -12.10 -38.39 40.13
N VAL A 11 -10.86 -37.98 40.12
CA VAL A 11 -10.51 -36.57 40.09
C VAL A 11 -10.71 -36.06 38.66
N LEU A 12 -11.77 -35.34 38.45
CA LEU A 12 -12.05 -34.63 37.18
C LEU A 12 -11.19 -33.38 37.17
N LEU A 13 -10.03 -33.44 36.51
CA LEU A 13 -9.24 -32.26 36.18
C LEU A 13 -9.95 -31.49 35.07
N ILE A 14 -10.73 -30.52 35.47
CA ILE A 14 -11.25 -29.50 34.55
C ILE A 14 -10.07 -28.61 34.22
N GLY A 15 -9.38 -28.92 33.12
CA GLY A 15 -8.42 -28.03 32.50
C GLY A 15 -9.17 -26.77 31.99
N ALA A 16 -9.18 -25.73 32.77
CA ALA A 16 -9.62 -24.41 32.29
C ALA A 16 -8.61 -23.96 31.26
N ALA A 17 -8.94 -24.13 29.99
CA ALA A 17 -8.23 -23.45 28.91
C ALA A 17 -8.49 -21.96 29.07
N ILE A 18 -7.53 -21.23 29.59
CA ILE A 18 -7.55 -19.78 29.59
C ILE A 18 -7.34 -19.36 28.13
N PRO A 19 -8.31 -18.74 27.46
CA PRO A 19 -8.02 -18.15 26.16
C PRO A 19 -7.06 -17.00 26.40
N ILE A 20 -5.82 -17.19 25.96
CA ILE A 20 -4.88 -16.08 25.84
C ILE A 20 -5.42 -15.22 24.73
N ALA A 21 -6.27 -14.27 25.10
CA ALA A 21 -6.60 -13.16 24.22
C ALA A 21 -5.33 -12.33 24.13
N GLY A 22 -4.47 -12.67 23.16
CA GLY A 22 -3.41 -11.78 22.75
C GLY A 22 -4.07 -10.43 22.38
N PRO A 23 -3.38 -9.30 22.53
CA PRO A 23 -3.92 -8.05 22.11
C PRO A 23 -4.27 -8.22 20.63
N MET A 24 -5.55 -8.29 20.31
CA MET A 24 -6.00 -8.04 18.95
C MET A 24 -5.47 -6.66 18.63
N GLN A 25 -4.38 -6.61 17.89
CA GLN A 25 -4.09 -5.41 17.13
C GLN A 25 -5.34 -5.22 16.28
N ARG A 26 -6.22 -4.39 16.78
CA ARG A 26 -7.26 -3.78 15.96
C ARG A 26 -6.46 -3.13 14.85
N GLY A 27 -6.35 -3.85 13.72
CA GLY A 27 -5.93 -3.24 12.49
C GLY A 27 -6.81 -2.02 12.40
N SER A 28 -6.25 -0.85 12.61
CA SER A 28 -6.95 0.40 12.43
C SER A 28 -7.56 0.26 11.05
N VAL A 29 -8.90 0.24 10.99
CA VAL A 29 -9.62 0.39 9.74
C VAL A 29 -9.10 1.70 9.20
N GLN A 30 -8.12 1.61 8.29
CA GLN A 30 -7.60 2.77 7.59
C GLN A 30 -8.76 3.28 6.75
N THR A 31 -9.52 4.18 7.34
CA THR A 31 -10.54 4.93 6.65
C THR A 31 -9.83 5.66 5.52
N GLY A 32 -10.02 5.23 4.30
CA GLY A 32 -9.61 5.76 3.00
C GLY A 32 -8.83 7.09 2.92
N ARG A 33 -7.84 7.29 3.81
CA ARG A 33 -7.03 8.49 3.95
C ARG A 33 -5.58 8.14 4.16
N LEU A 34 -4.70 8.95 3.62
CA LEU A 34 -3.28 8.88 3.94
C LEU A 34 -3.03 9.20 5.40
N ASP A 35 -1.92 8.68 5.91
CA ASP A 35 -1.44 9.03 7.25
C ASP A 35 -1.30 10.57 7.38
N PRO A 36 -1.92 11.19 8.38
CA PRO A 36 -1.90 12.65 8.56
C PRO A 36 -0.49 13.22 8.80
N ARG A 37 0.48 12.38 9.15
CA ARG A 37 1.88 12.77 9.28
C ARG A 37 2.55 13.04 7.93
N ILE A 38 1.96 12.59 6.83
CA ILE A 38 2.43 12.90 5.47
C ILE A 38 1.97 14.33 5.16
N GLY A 39 2.91 15.26 5.16
CA GLY A 39 2.64 16.68 4.89
C GLY A 39 2.17 16.94 3.46
N ALA A 40 1.80 18.17 3.17
CA ALA A 40 1.50 18.61 1.82
C ALA A 40 2.73 18.47 0.91
N ALA A 41 2.49 18.38 -0.40
CA ALA A 41 3.57 18.38 -1.39
C ALA A 41 4.48 19.59 -1.21
N ALA A 42 5.79 19.36 -1.25
CA ALA A 42 6.82 20.39 -1.11
C ALA A 42 7.60 20.55 -2.43
N PRO A 43 7.08 21.34 -3.41
CA PRO A 43 7.68 21.45 -4.74
C PRO A 43 9.14 21.85 -4.74
N GLN A 44 9.57 22.67 -3.78
CA GLN A 44 10.96 23.09 -3.63
C GLN A 44 11.93 21.92 -3.38
N ARG A 45 11.43 20.78 -2.93
CA ARG A 45 12.24 19.58 -2.66
C ARG A 45 12.41 18.65 -3.87
N TYR A 46 11.54 18.76 -4.86
CA TYR A 46 11.52 17.84 -6.01
C TYR A 46 11.45 18.50 -7.39
N HIS A 47 11.21 19.81 -7.48
CA HIS A 47 11.04 20.49 -8.76
C HIS A 47 12.22 20.32 -9.73
N SER A 48 13.42 20.06 -9.23
CA SER A 48 14.62 19.81 -10.02
C SER A 48 14.86 18.33 -10.35
N VAL A 49 14.12 17.43 -9.72
CA VAL A 49 14.25 15.99 -9.96
C VAL A 49 13.55 15.61 -11.26
N ARG A 50 14.29 15.05 -12.21
CA ARG A 50 13.80 14.65 -13.54
C ARG A 50 14.14 13.20 -13.90
N ASP A 51 14.84 12.49 -13.05
CA ASP A 51 15.21 11.09 -13.22
C ASP A 51 14.47 10.23 -12.18
N ALA A 52 13.84 9.16 -12.64
CA ALA A 52 13.18 8.19 -11.76
C ALA A 52 14.11 7.57 -10.70
N LYS A 53 15.42 7.52 -10.99
CA LYS A 53 16.43 7.02 -10.04
C LYS A 53 16.58 7.94 -8.83
N ASP A 54 16.42 9.24 -9.03
CA ASP A 54 16.60 10.26 -8.01
C ASP A 54 15.27 10.64 -7.33
N TRP A 55 14.15 10.13 -7.86
CA TRP A 55 12.84 10.34 -7.28
C TRP A 55 12.63 9.48 -6.04
N GLU A 56 12.42 10.10 -4.90
CA GLU A 56 12.34 9.40 -3.61
C GLU A 56 10.92 9.04 -3.18
N ASN A 57 9.91 9.75 -3.65
CA ASN A 57 8.50 9.45 -3.36
C ASN A 57 7.99 8.26 -4.19
N PRO A 58 6.78 7.76 -3.95
CA PRO A 58 6.16 6.78 -4.83
C PRO A 58 6.07 7.28 -6.27
N TYR A 59 6.25 6.37 -7.20
CA TYR A 59 6.27 6.63 -8.62
C TYR A 59 5.31 5.67 -9.32
N LEU A 60 4.45 6.19 -10.18
CA LEU A 60 3.46 5.40 -10.91
C LEU A 60 3.83 5.32 -12.38
N VAL A 61 3.90 4.10 -12.90
CA VAL A 61 4.00 3.85 -14.34
C VAL A 61 2.68 3.26 -14.82
N ILE A 62 1.99 4.01 -15.67
CA ILE A 62 0.69 3.61 -16.19
C ILE A 62 0.89 2.68 -17.38
N ARG A 63 0.36 1.47 -17.30
CA ARG A 63 0.44 0.44 -18.33
C ARG A 63 -0.95 -0.02 -18.75
N ALA A 64 -1.03 -0.70 -19.88
CA ALA A 64 -2.28 -1.33 -20.33
C ALA A 64 -2.79 -2.39 -19.34
N GLY A 65 -1.87 -3.18 -18.75
CA GLY A 65 -2.20 -4.27 -17.82
C GLY A 65 -2.40 -3.82 -16.37
N GLY A 66 -2.25 -2.53 -16.05
CA GLY A 66 -2.40 -2.03 -14.69
C GLY A 66 -1.49 -0.85 -14.39
N ILE A 67 -1.34 -0.55 -13.12
CA ILE A 67 -0.52 0.55 -12.63
C ILE A 67 0.65 -0.04 -11.85
N GLU A 68 1.86 0.20 -12.31
CA GLU A 68 3.06 -0.20 -11.59
C GLU A 68 3.41 0.86 -10.54
N VAL A 69 3.40 0.44 -9.28
CA VAL A 69 3.75 1.29 -8.14
C VAL A 69 5.19 0.98 -7.74
N ILE A 70 6.05 1.97 -7.85
CA ILE A 70 7.46 1.88 -7.49
C ILE A 70 7.70 2.72 -6.24
N VAL A 71 8.28 2.13 -5.21
CA VAL A 71 8.62 2.80 -3.96
C VAL A 71 10.12 2.69 -3.74
N ASN A 72 10.80 3.82 -3.78
CA ASN A 72 12.26 3.88 -3.66
C ASN A 72 12.74 3.96 -2.20
N ARG A 73 11.89 4.44 -1.29
CA ARG A 73 12.22 4.58 0.12
C ARG A 73 11.31 3.73 1.00
N LEU A 74 11.79 2.54 1.33
CA LEU A 74 11.19 1.70 2.36
C LEU A 74 12.09 1.64 3.59
N PRO A 75 11.53 1.38 4.80
CA PRO A 75 12.32 1.24 6.03
C PRO A 75 13.41 0.18 5.94
N SER A 76 13.20 -0.86 5.11
CA SER A 76 14.18 -1.92 4.84
C SER A 76 15.37 -1.47 3.98
N GLY A 77 15.33 -0.27 3.41
CA GLY A 77 16.29 0.19 2.40
C GLY A 77 16.13 -0.45 1.02
N LEU A 78 15.19 -1.37 0.87
CA LEU A 78 14.90 -2.03 -0.40
C LEU A 78 13.89 -1.20 -1.21
N LYS A 79 14.02 -1.27 -2.53
CA LYS A 79 13.02 -0.73 -3.46
C LYS A 79 11.90 -1.75 -3.62
N SER A 80 10.67 -1.29 -3.72
CA SER A 80 9.52 -2.12 -4.04
C SER A 80 8.96 -1.74 -5.41
N ARG A 81 8.56 -2.74 -6.16
CA ARG A 81 7.90 -2.59 -7.46
C ARG A 81 6.74 -3.58 -7.52
N LYS A 82 5.54 -3.08 -7.69
CA LYS A 82 4.34 -3.91 -7.73
C LYS A 82 3.35 -3.36 -8.76
N THR A 83 2.83 -4.23 -9.63
CA THR A 83 1.73 -3.89 -10.52
C THR A 83 0.40 -4.19 -9.83
N VAL A 84 -0.48 -3.24 -9.82
CA VAL A 84 -1.81 -3.33 -9.22
C VAL A 84 -2.89 -2.95 -10.24
N ALA A 85 -4.09 -3.47 -10.06
CA ALA A 85 -5.25 -2.96 -10.78
C ALA A 85 -5.59 -1.54 -10.31
N ALA A 86 -6.22 -0.73 -11.17
CA ALA A 86 -6.64 0.62 -10.81
C ALA A 86 -7.50 0.67 -9.53
N ALA A 87 -8.37 -0.34 -9.34
CA ALA A 87 -9.22 -0.47 -8.14
C ALA A 87 -8.42 -0.67 -6.84
N ASP A 88 -7.21 -1.22 -6.91
CA ASP A 88 -6.37 -1.52 -5.74
C ASP A 88 -5.36 -0.41 -5.43
N LEU A 89 -5.23 0.59 -6.30
CA LEU A 89 -4.25 1.66 -6.17
C LEU A 89 -4.44 2.46 -4.88
N GLU A 90 -5.66 2.82 -4.55
CA GLU A 90 -5.98 3.59 -3.35
C GLU A 90 -5.45 2.91 -2.09
N GLN A 91 -5.80 1.63 -1.90
CA GLN A 91 -5.35 0.86 -0.74
C GLN A 91 -3.84 0.64 -0.74
N THR A 92 -3.24 0.48 -1.91
CA THR A 92 -1.80 0.34 -2.05
C THR A 92 -1.08 1.60 -1.55
N LEU A 93 -1.53 2.79 -1.94
CA LEU A 93 -0.93 4.06 -1.52
C LEU A 93 -1.15 4.34 -0.03
N ILE A 94 -2.35 4.07 0.50
CA ILE A 94 -2.68 4.28 1.92
C ILE A 94 -1.80 3.44 2.84
N ARG A 95 -1.42 2.24 2.41
CA ARG A 95 -0.59 1.31 3.20
C ARG A 95 0.90 1.63 3.17
N LEU A 96 1.34 2.57 2.36
CA LEU A 96 2.75 2.95 2.33
C LEU A 96 3.16 3.64 3.64
N PRO A 97 4.35 3.33 4.16
CA PRO A 97 4.85 3.97 5.37
C PRO A 97 5.11 5.47 5.14
N VAL A 98 5.05 6.27 6.19
CA VAL A 98 5.32 7.72 6.12
C VAL A 98 6.70 8.01 5.53
N THR A 99 7.67 7.15 5.80
CA THR A 99 9.04 7.26 5.26
C THR A 99 9.13 7.17 3.74
N ALA A 100 8.09 6.62 3.08
CA ALA A 100 8.02 6.58 1.61
C ALA A 100 7.68 7.94 0.98
N TRP A 101 7.38 8.97 1.77
CA TRP A 101 6.86 10.26 1.32
C TRP A 101 7.76 11.46 1.71
N PRO A 102 9.08 11.45 1.41
CA PRO A 102 9.97 12.53 1.81
C PRO A 102 9.62 13.89 1.20
N TYR A 103 8.93 13.93 0.07
CA TYR A 103 8.47 15.17 -0.58
C TYR A 103 7.05 15.59 -0.18
N GLY A 104 6.43 14.88 0.76
CA GLY A 104 5.02 15.05 1.10
C GLY A 104 4.09 14.35 0.11
N ARG A 105 2.83 14.78 0.05
CA ARG A 105 1.76 14.15 -0.76
C ARG A 105 1.91 14.49 -2.24
N VAL A 106 2.87 13.86 -2.89
CA VAL A 106 3.12 13.95 -4.33
C VAL A 106 3.64 12.62 -4.87
N VAL A 107 3.20 12.24 -6.03
CA VAL A 107 3.73 11.10 -6.79
C VAL A 107 4.10 11.54 -8.20
N ALA A 108 5.17 10.95 -8.75
CA ALA A 108 5.46 11.07 -10.17
C ALA A 108 4.57 10.09 -10.94
N VAL A 109 4.04 10.53 -12.07
CA VAL A 109 3.17 9.73 -12.94
C VAL A 109 3.71 9.76 -14.35
N GLN A 110 4.05 8.59 -14.88
CA GLN A 110 4.51 8.42 -16.25
C GLN A 110 3.62 7.43 -16.98
N GLU A 111 3.23 7.76 -18.20
CA GLU A 111 2.59 6.83 -19.10
C GLU A 111 3.67 5.98 -19.79
N ASN A 112 3.51 4.66 -19.78
CA ASN A 112 4.38 3.80 -20.57
C ASN A 112 3.86 3.74 -22.01
N SER A 113 4.10 4.78 -22.76
CA SER A 113 3.78 4.87 -24.17
C SER A 113 4.96 4.41 -25.04
N ILE A 114 5.38 3.15 -24.90
CA ILE A 114 6.12 2.55 -25.99
C ILE A 114 5.11 2.51 -27.14
N ARG A 115 5.25 3.42 -28.07
CA ARG A 115 4.41 3.45 -29.28
C ARG A 115 4.69 2.20 -30.09
N VAL A 116 3.87 1.19 -29.89
CA VAL A 116 3.81 0.04 -30.78
C VAL A 116 2.76 0.37 -31.83
N PRO A 117 3.07 0.35 -33.13
CA PRO A 117 2.06 0.48 -34.17
C PRO A 117 0.92 -0.50 -33.90
N ASP A 118 -0.33 -0.08 -34.09
CA ASP A 118 -1.56 -0.88 -33.88
C ASP A 118 -1.89 -1.25 -32.41
N ARG A 119 -1.27 -0.60 -31.44
CA ARG A 119 -1.62 -0.81 -30.03
C ARG A 119 -2.86 0.02 -29.68
N ASP A 120 -3.82 -0.65 -29.03
CA ASP A 120 -4.94 0.06 -28.38
C ASP A 120 -4.45 0.76 -27.11
N ASP A 121 -4.32 2.09 -27.14
CA ASP A 121 -3.92 2.89 -26.00
C ASP A 121 -5.08 3.19 -25.02
N LYS A 122 -6.29 2.74 -25.34
CA LYS A 122 -7.47 2.95 -24.50
C LYS A 122 -7.29 2.44 -23.07
N PRO A 123 -6.77 1.21 -22.81
CA PRO A 123 -6.54 0.75 -21.45
C PRO A 123 -5.55 1.61 -20.67
N ILE A 124 -4.51 2.16 -21.32
CA ILE A 124 -3.56 3.07 -20.69
C ILE A 124 -4.27 4.36 -20.29
N THR A 125 -5.07 4.94 -21.18
CA THR A 125 -5.84 6.15 -20.92
C THR A 125 -6.84 5.96 -19.77
N GLU A 126 -7.52 4.83 -19.73
CA GLU A 126 -8.46 4.49 -18.66
C GLU A 126 -7.74 4.31 -17.30
N ASN A 127 -6.62 3.61 -17.27
CA ASN A 127 -5.81 3.44 -16.07
C ASN A 127 -5.22 4.77 -15.58
N LEU A 128 -4.78 5.64 -16.49
CA LEU A 128 -4.33 6.98 -16.15
C LEU A 128 -5.44 7.80 -15.50
N LYS A 129 -6.61 7.83 -16.12
CA LYS A 129 -7.77 8.55 -15.58
C LYS A 129 -8.15 8.05 -14.20
N ALA A 130 -8.17 6.73 -14.00
CA ALA A 130 -8.45 6.12 -12.71
C ALA A 130 -7.37 6.47 -11.67
N ALA A 131 -6.09 6.41 -12.04
CA ALA A 131 -5.00 6.79 -11.15
C ALA A 131 -5.11 8.25 -10.70
N LEU A 132 -5.33 9.17 -11.62
CA LEU A 132 -5.49 10.60 -11.30
C LEU A 132 -6.70 10.86 -10.40
N ALA A 133 -7.80 10.12 -10.57
CA ALA A 133 -8.97 10.21 -9.69
C ALA A 133 -8.64 9.76 -8.26
N VAL A 134 -7.90 8.66 -8.10
CA VAL A 134 -7.43 8.17 -6.79
C VAL A 134 -6.52 9.21 -6.13
N LEU A 135 -5.56 9.76 -6.86
CA LEU A 135 -4.64 10.77 -6.32
C LEU A 135 -5.41 12.00 -5.83
N LYS A 136 -6.36 12.48 -6.63
CA LYS A 136 -7.23 13.61 -6.24
C LYS A 136 -8.03 13.30 -4.98
N LYS A 137 -8.62 12.11 -4.89
CA LYS A 137 -9.39 11.67 -3.72
C LYS A 137 -8.54 11.65 -2.44
N LEU A 138 -7.28 11.26 -2.56
CA LEU A 138 -6.33 11.19 -1.45
C LEU A 138 -5.60 12.51 -1.18
N ASP A 139 -5.90 13.57 -1.92
CA ASP A 139 -5.20 14.86 -1.85
C ASP A 139 -3.69 14.71 -2.10
N ILE A 140 -3.35 13.93 -3.11
CA ILE A 140 -1.99 13.71 -3.59
C ILE A 140 -1.78 14.48 -4.89
N ALA A 141 -0.75 15.30 -4.95
CA ALA A 141 -0.35 15.95 -6.19
C ALA A 141 0.25 14.95 -7.18
N ALA A 142 -0.08 15.08 -8.45
CA ALA A 142 0.52 14.30 -9.53
C ALA A 142 1.57 15.15 -10.27
N ASP A 143 2.83 14.74 -10.19
CA ASP A 143 3.90 15.32 -11.02
C ASP A 143 3.99 14.51 -12.32
N ARG A 144 3.47 15.07 -13.41
CA ARG A 144 3.37 14.39 -14.70
C ARG A 144 4.71 14.42 -15.43
N TRP A 145 5.23 13.24 -15.71
CA TRP A 145 6.48 13.08 -16.43
C TRP A 145 6.23 12.67 -17.88
N PRO A 146 7.04 13.17 -18.83
CA PRO A 146 6.95 12.75 -20.22
C PRO A 146 7.26 11.26 -20.36
N SER A 147 6.60 10.63 -21.31
CA SER A 147 6.80 9.22 -21.72
C SER A 147 8.02 9.09 -22.61
#